data_9776945801ba4b4545b055f0f8fe5dda
#
_entry.id   9776945801ba4b4545b055f0f8fe5dda
#
_cell.length_a   1.000
_cell.length_b   1.000
_cell.length_c   1.000
_cell.angle_alpha   90.00
_cell.angle_beta   90.00
_cell.angle_gamma   90.00
#
_symmetry.space_group_name_H-M   'P 1'
#
loop_
_entity.id
_entity.type
_entity.pdbx_description
1 polymer ?
#
loop_
_entity_poly.entity_id
_entity_poly.type
_entity_poly.pdbx_seq_one_letter_code
_entity_poly.pdbx_strand_id
1 'polypeptide(L)'
;TSGTAVANYHPAVLEASHTNIPLLVLTADRPASLRKTGANQTTEQARIFGKAVRYFADISGSVYPMELPFASLQSGPVHLNIQFEEPLIGDKSDNWLNDLTISAPKVFDRKTPGTFYTKSTRGVLAIGHDRGGLSVDAVKDFAEKLGWPVIAEDPLTFENAASHASVFLTSKTIADDLAPDTVVVIGRTTLSRSINAFIKMARKQIVIDPRMATVDT
;
A
#
# COMPACT_ATOMS: atom_id res chain seq x y z
N THR A 1 -5.24 3.08 -22.07
CA THR A 1 -4.16 2.87 -23.02
C THR A 1 -4.06 1.39 -23.41
N SER A 2 -3.40 1.08 -24.51
CA SER A 2 -3.19 -0.28 -25.03
C SER A 2 -1.78 -0.44 -25.60
N GLY A 3 -1.40 -1.68 -25.92
CA GLY A 3 -0.11 -2.01 -26.49
C GLY A 3 1.04 -1.85 -25.50
N THR A 4 2.24 -1.56 -25.99
CA THR A 4 3.46 -1.44 -25.20
C THR A 4 3.39 -0.34 -24.13
N ALA A 5 2.53 0.66 -24.30
CA ALA A 5 2.32 1.72 -23.32
C ALA A 5 1.83 1.20 -21.94
N VAL A 6 1.15 0.04 -21.92
CA VAL A 6 0.70 -0.62 -20.69
C VAL A 6 1.88 -1.02 -19.79
N ALA A 7 3.00 -1.41 -20.40
CA ALA A 7 4.21 -1.79 -19.66
C ALA A 7 4.77 -0.65 -18.78
N ASN A 8 4.51 0.61 -19.15
CA ASN A 8 4.97 1.76 -18.36
C ASN A 8 4.30 1.87 -16.98
N TYR A 9 3.19 1.16 -16.76
CA TYR A 9 2.55 1.12 -15.43
C TYR A 9 3.23 0.16 -14.48
N HIS A 10 4.09 -0.74 -14.97
CA HIS A 10 4.66 -1.82 -14.15
C HIS A 10 5.39 -1.31 -12.89
N PRO A 11 6.25 -0.27 -12.94
CA PRO A 11 6.89 0.25 -11.74
C PRO A 11 5.89 0.71 -10.68
N ALA A 12 4.86 1.45 -11.09
CA ALA A 12 3.82 1.93 -10.16
C ALA A 12 2.99 0.78 -9.58
N VAL A 13 2.69 -0.24 -10.40
CA VAL A 13 1.96 -1.43 -9.94
C VAL A 13 2.79 -2.23 -8.94
N LEU A 14 4.09 -2.37 -9.18
CA LEU A 14 5.00 -3.04 -8.23
C LEU A 14 5.06 -2.28 -6.90
N GLU A 15 5.23 -0.97 -6.94
CA GLU A 15 5.25 -0.14 -5.73
C GLU A 15 3.94 -0.26 -4.95
N ALA A 16 2.80 -0.13 -5.62
CA ALA A 16 1.49 -0.33 -4.99
C ALA A 16 1.32 -1.75 -4.42
N SER A 17 1.90 -2.75 -5.08
CA SER A 17 1.88 -4.13 -4.59
C SER A 17 2.68 -4.29 -3.31
N HIS A 18 3.89 -3.75 -3.26
CA HIS A 18 4.77 -3.86 -2.09
C HIS A 18 4.26 -3.03 -0.90
N THR A 19 3.61 -1.91 -1.18
CA THR A 19 3.06 -1.02 -0.13
C THR A 19 1.61 -1.34 0.24
N ASN A 20 0.99 -2.33 -0.40
CA ASN A 20 -0.42 -2.68 -0.22
C ASN A 20 -1.37 -1.49 -0.45
N ILE A 21 -1.05 -0.64 -1.43
CA ILE A 21 -1.89 0.49 -1.81
C ILE A 21 -2.97 0.02 -2.78
N PRO A 22 -4.25 0.32 -2.52
CA PRO A 22 -5.31 0.10 -3.48
C PRO A 22 -5.03 0.84 -4.80
N LEU A 23 -4.94 0.10 -5.89
CA LEU A 23 -4.71 0.65 -7.23
C LEU A 23 -5.53 -0.13 -8.26
N LEU A 24 -6.51 0.52 -8.86
CA LEU A 24 -7.28 -0.07 -9.96
C LEU A 24 -6.62 0.32 -11.29
N VAL A 25 -6.07 -0.67 -11.98
CA VAL A 25 -5.45 -0.51 -13.29
C VAL A 25 -6.45 -0.95 -14.36
N LEU A 26 -6.91 0.00 -15.17
CA LEU A 26 -7.79 -0.24 -16.31
C LEU A 26 -6.98 -0.08 -17.59
N THR A 27 -6.87 -1.17 -18.37
CA THR A 27 -6.20 -1.15 -19.67
C THR A 27 -7.18 -1.49 -20.77
N ALA A 28 -7.14 -0.74 -21.84
CA ALA A 28 -7.85 -1.07 -23.07
C ALA A 28 -7.05 -2.08 -23.87
N ASP A 29 -7.71 -2.99 -24.54
CA ASP A 29 -7.06 -3.98 -25.41
C ASP A 29 -7.88 -4.24 -26.67
N ARG A 30 -7.22 -4.84 -27.65
CA ARG A 30 -7.90 -5.39 -28.82
C ARG A 30 -8.64 -6.67 -28.44
N PRO A 31 -9.72 -7.02 -29.18
CA PRO A 31 -10.37 -8.32 -29.01
C PRO A 31 -9.38 -9.48 -29.12
N ALA A 32 -9.63 -10.53 -28.38
CA ALA A 32 -8.74 -11.71 -28.35
C ALA A 32 -8.45 -12.29 -29.75
N SER A 33 -9.40 -12.17 -30.67
CA SER A 33 -9.25 -12.57 -32.06
C SER A 33 -8.17 -11.81 -32.85
N LEU A 34 -7.86 -10.57 -32.42
CA LEU A 34 -6.88 -9.71 -33.11
C LEU A 34 -5.48 -9.74 -32.46
N ARG A 35 -5.32 -10.28 -31.27
CA ARG A 35 -4.06 -10.19 -30.52
C ARG A 35 -2.88 -10.89 -31.15
N LYS A 36 -3.12 -11.93 -31.98
CA LYS A 36 -2.07 -12.74 -32.66
C LYS A 36 -1.98 -12.49 -34.16
N THR A 37 -2.63 -11.46 -34.65
CA THR A 37 -2.70 -11.18 -36.08
C THR A 37 -1.69 -10.12 -36.56
N GLY A 38 -0.90 -9.54 -35.64
CA GLY A 38 -0.07 -8.38 -35.95
C GLY A 38 -0.86 -7.08 -36.06
N ALA A 39 -2.10 -7.05 -35.54
CA ALA A 39 -2.90 -5.83 -35.53
C ALA A 39 -2.17 -4.71 -34.79
N ASN A 40 -2.36 -3.49 -35.24
CA ASN A 40 -1.69 -2.32 -34.73
C ASN A 40 -1.97 -2.15 -33.23
N GLN A 41 -0.92 -1.77 -32.48
CA GLN A 41 -0.99 -1.47 -31.03
C GLN A 41 -1.45 -2.67 -30.18
N THR A 42 -1.04 -3.88 -30.55
CA THR A 42 -1.26 -5.10 -29.78
C THR A 42 0.01 -5.55 -29.07
N THR A 43 -0.14 -6.11 -27.89
CA THR A 43 0.89 -6.83 -27.13
C THR A 43 0.23 -7.83 -26.19
N GLU A 44 0.99 -8.71 -25.57
CA GLU A 44 0.48 -9.62 -24.56
C GLU A 44 0.19 -8.83 -23.26
N GLN A 45 -0.99 -8.19 -23.21
CA GLN A 45 -1.42 -7.41 -22.04
C GLN A 45 -2.02 -8.27 -20.94
N ALA A 46 -2.60 -9.42 -21.32
CA ALA A 46 -3.19 -10.34 -20.37
C ALA A 46 -2.14 -10.78 -19.33
N ARG A 47 -2.41 -10.48 -18.07
CA ARG A 47 -1.50 -10.79 -16.94
C ARG A 47 -0.10 -10.15 -17.02
N ILE A 48 0.06 -9.05 -17.74
CA ILE A 48 1.35 -8.37 -17.90
C ILE A 48 2.01 -7.99 -16.57
N PHE A 49 1.22 -7.73 -15.52
CA PHE A 49 1.72 -7.41 -14.17
C PHE A 49 1.97 -8.66 -13.30
N GLY A 50 1.71 -9.85 -13.82
CA GLY A 50 2.01 -11.12 -13.14
C GLY A 50 1.44 -11.19 -11.73
N LYS A 51 2.31 -11.50 -10.76
CA LYS A 51 1.96 -11.63 -9.33
C LYS A 51 1.87 -10.30 -8.58
N ALA A 52 2.19 -9.19 -9.22
CA ALA A 52 2.11 -7.87 -8.59
C ALA A 52 0.66 -7.43 -8.31
N VAL A 53 -0.31 -7.97 -9.04
CA VAL A 53 -1.73 -7.67 -8.82
C VAL A 53 -2.42 -8.74 -7.97
N ARG A 54 -3.36 -8.32 -7.12
CA ARG A 54 -4.17 -9.20 -6.26
C ARG A 54 -5.30 -9.89 -7.02
N TYR A 55 -5.72 -9.26 -8.12
CA TYR A 55 -6.74 -9.81 -9.01
C TYR A 55 -6.48 -9.35 -10.44
N PHE A 56 -6.82 -10.20 -11.37
CA PHE A 56 -6.76 -9.92 -12.80
C PHE A 56 -8.01 -10.45 -13.49
N ALA A 57 -8.58 -9.66 -14.37
CA ALA A 57 -9.60 -10.10 -15.31
C ALA A 57 -9.31 -9.57 -16.72
N ASP A 58 -9.50 -10.43 -17.71
CA ASP A 58 -9.52 -10.08 -19.13
C ASP A 58 -10.98 -10.08 -19.61
N ILE A 59 -11.53 -8.90 -19.85
CA ILE A 59 -12.95 -8.67 -20.01
C ILE A 59 -13.26 -8.41 -21.46
N SER A 60 -14.08 -9.26 -22.08
CA SER A 60 -14.64 -9.01 -23.41
C SER A 60 -15.87 -8.08 -23.30
N GLY A 61 -16.16 -7.31 -24.36
CA GLY A 61 -17.25 -6.35 -24.38
C GLY A 61 -18.67 -6.94 -24.21
N SER A 62 -18.79 -8.28 -24.24
CA SER A 62 -20.04 -8.99 -24.07
C SER A 62 -20.33 -9.40 -22.60
N VAL A 63 -19.43 -9.11 -21.66
CA VAL A 63 -19.58 -9.50 -20.24
C VAL A 63 -20.13 -8.32 -19.46
N TYR A 64 -21.41 -8.37 -19.13
CA TYR A 64 -22.07 -7.38 -18.28
C TYR A 64 -23.27 -8.02 -17.54
N PRO A 65 -23.52 -7.71 -16.26
CA PRO A 65 -22.74 -6.89 -15.33
C PRO A 65 -21.53 -7.64 -14.74
N MET A 66 -20.51 -6.89 -14.32
CA MET A 66 -19.34 -7.42 -13.67
C MET A 66 -19.23 -6.90 -12.23
N GLU A 67 -18.97 -7.80 -11.30
CA GLU A 67 -18.62 -7.39 -9.94
C GLU A 67 -17.15 -6.95 -9.86
N LEU A 68 -16.94 -5.75 -9.36
CA LEU A 68 -15.58 -5.27 -9.10
C LEU A 68 -14.98 -6.01 -7.90
N PRO A 69 -13.73 -6.45 -7.96
CA PRO A 69 -13.08 -7.21 -6.89
C PRO A 69 -12.61 -6.29 -5.74
N PHE A 70 -13.54 -5.62 -5.08
CA PHE A 70 -13.24 -4.64 -4.02
C PHE A 70 -12.41 -5.22 -2.88
N ALA A 71 -12.65 -6.46 -2.48
CA ALA A 71 -11.85 -7.11 -1.43
C ALA A 71 -10.37 -7.25 -1.83
N SER A 72 -10.11 -7.61 -3.09
CA SER A 72 -8.75 -7.68 -3.63
C SER A 72 -8.12 -6.30 -3.76
N LEU A 73 -8.90 -5.32 -4.21
CA LEU A 73 -8.43 -3.94 -4.36
C LEU A 73 -7.99 -3.32 -3.03
N GLN A 74 -8.63 -3.66 -1.92
CA GLN A 74 -8.23 -3.17 -0.60
C GLN A 74 -6.86 -3.64 -0.13
N SER A 75 -6.41 -4.78 -0.63
CA SER A 75 -5.12 -5.37 -0.26
C SER A 75 -3.98 -5.03 -1.22
N GLY A 76 -4.25 -4.29 -2.29
CA GLY A 76 -3.24 -3.90 -3.27
C GLY A 76 -3.81 -3.72 -4.69
N PRO A 77 -2.96 -3.70 -5.72
CA PRO A 77 -3.38 -3.42 -7.07
C PRO A 77 -4.23 -4.53 -7.68
N VAL A 78 -5.16 -4.12 -8.52
CA VAL A 78 -6.05 -4.95 -9.34
C VAL A 78 -5.94 -4.51 -10.79
N HIS A 79 -5.89 -5.46 -11.71
CA HIS A 79 -5.83 -5.18 -13.15
C HIS A 79 -7.06 -5.72 -13.88
N LEU A 80 -7.77 -4.83 -14.56
CA LEU A 80 -8.84 -5.17 -15.48
C LEU A 80 -8.40 -4.78 -16.90
N ASN A 81 -8.20 -5.78 -17.74
CA ASN A 81 -7.88 -5.61 -19.15
C ASN A 81 -9.17 -5.70 -19.95
N ILE A 82 -9.58 -4.60 -20.58
CA ILE A 82 -10.90 -4.46 -21.19
C ILE A 82 -10.73 -4.47 -22.70
N GLN A 83 -11.35 -5.45 -23.33
CA GLN A 83 -11.36 -5.61 -24.78
C GLN A 83 -12.42 -4.71 -25.40
N PHE A 84 -12.04 -3.93 -26.40
CA PHE A 84 -12.94 -3.07 -27.16
C PHE A 84 -12.99 -3.52 -28.62
N GLU A 85 -14.20 -3.68 -29.11
CA GLU A 85 -14.50 -3.95 -30.52
C GLU A 85 -15.03 -2.68 -31.19
N GLU A 86 -14.89 -2.60 -32.50
CA GLU A 86 -15.47 -1.51 -33.29
C GLU A 86 -17.01 -1.69 -33.45
N PRO A 87 -17.77 -0.59 -33.43
CA PRO A 87 -17.32 0.81 -33.39
C PRO A 87 -16.92 1.23 -31.96
N LEU A 88 -15.76 1.94 -31.83
CA LEU A 88 -15.24 2.43 -30.55
C LEU A 88 -16.03 3.62 -29.98
N ILE A 89 -16.84 4.26 -30.82
CA ILE A 89 -17.70 5.37 -30.42
C ILE A 89 -19.12 4.85 -30.38
N GLY A 90 -19.68 4.80 -29.19
CA GLY A 90 -21.07 4.41 -28.98
C GLY A 90 -22.07 5.45 -29.52
N ASP A 91 -23.34 5.06 -29.56
CA ASP A 91 -24.42 5.97 -29.89
C ASP A 91 -24.53 7.05 -28.79
N LYS A 92 -24.45 8.32 -29.21
CA LYS A 92 -24.53 9.47 -28.29
C LYS A 92 -25.91 9.64 -27.65
N SER A 93 -26.91 8.88 -28.09
CA SER A 93 -28.25 8.90 -27.51
C SER A 93 -28.39 8.12 -26.19
N ASP A 94 -27.39 7.31 -25.86
CA ASP A 94 -27.41 6.48 -24.65
C ASP A 94 -26.96 7.26 -23.42
N ASN A 95 -27.93 7.61 -22.56
CA ASN A 95 -27.74 8.37 -21.33
C ASN A 95 -27.62 7.46 -20.10
N TRP A 96 -27.06 6.27 -20.23
CA TRP A 96 -26.96 5.29 -19.16
C TRP A 96 -26.32 5.82 -17.86
N LEU A 97 -25.50 6.88 -17.95
CA LEU A 97 -24.92 7.54 -16.77
C LEU A 97 -25.95 8.25 -15.90
N ASN A 98 -27.09 8.67 -16.46
CA ASN A 98 -28.13 9.38 -15.72
C ASN A 98 -28.82 8.47 -14.69
N ASP A 99 -28.86 7.18 -14.95
CA ASP A 99 -29.47 6.17 -14.10
C ASP A 99 -28.46 5.50 -13.15
N LEU A 100 -27.19 5.90 -13.24
CA LEU A 100 -26.12 5.31 -12.42
C LEU A 100 -26.17 5.85 -10.99
N THR A 101 -26.62 5.04 -10.07
CA THR A 101 -26.52 5.34 -8.63
C THR A 101 -25.18 4.84 -8.09
N ILE A 102 -24.29 5.77 -7.75
CA ILE A 102 -23.03 5.44 -7.09
C ILE A 102 -23.29 5.37 -5.60
N SER A 103 -23.31 4.17 -5.04
CA SER A 103 -23.29 3.99 -3.59
C SER A 103 -21.90 4.22 -3.03
N ALA A 104 -21.80 4.88 -1.87
CA ALA A 104 -20.54 5.00 -1.18
C ALA A 104 -19.94 3.60 -0.93
N PRO A 105 -18.64 3.40 -1.17
CA PRO A 105 -18.01 2.12 -0.89
C PRO A 105 -18.21 1.77 0.58
N LYS A 106 -18.59 0.52 0.86
CA LYS A 106 -18.62 0.03 2.23
C LYS A 106 -17.21 0.13 2.78
N VAL A 107 -17.01 0.96 3.79
CA VAL A 107 -15.77 0.98 4.55
C VAL A 107 -15.71 -0.37 5.26
N PHE A 108 -14.77 -1.22 4.85
CA PHE A 108 -14.57 -2.48 5.54
C PHE A 108 -13.95 -2.18 6.91
N ASP A 109 -14.54 -2.76 7.93
CA ASP A 109 -14.02 -2.68 9.29
C ASP A 109 -12.58 -3.19 9.31
N ARG A 110 -11.65 -2.27 9.49
CA ARG A 110 -10.25 -2.65 9.77
C ARG A 110 -10.28 -3.37 11.11
N LYS A 111 -9.65 -4.53 11.20
CA LYS A 111 -9.52 -5.25 12.47
C LYS A 111 -9.04 -4.27 13.53
N THR A 112 -9.81 -4.11 14.58
CA THR A 112 -9.40 -3.30 15.72
C THR A 112 -8.07 -3.80 16.23
N PRO A 113 -7.04 -2.96 16.37
CA PRO A 113 -5.76 -3.39 16.90
C PRO A 113 -5.98 -4.05 18.26
N GLY A 114 -5.32 -5.17 18.50
CA GLY A 114 -5.35 -5.81 19.81
C GLY A 114 -4.77 -4.89 20.88
N THR A 115 -5.24 -5.03 22.10
CA THR A 115 -4.63 -4.36 23.24
C THR A 115 -3.37 -5.12 23.66
N PHE A 116 -2.27 -4.43 23.85
CA PHE A 116 -1.08 -5.02 24.45
C PHE A 116 -0.74 -4.30 25.76
N TYR A 117 -0.15 -5.06 26.67
CA TYR A 117 0.36 -4.53 27.93
C TYR A 117 1.88 -4.66 27.94
N THR A 118 2.54 -3.64 28.46
CA THR A 118 3.99 -3.65 28.63
C THR A 118 4.37 -3.13 30.01
N LYS A 119 5.41 -3.76 30.59
CA LYS A 119 6.08 -3.30 31.80
C LYS A 119 7.48 -2.74 31.47
N SER A 120 7.74 -2.50 30.19
CA SER A 120 9.03 -1.97 29.76
C SER A 120 9.30 -0.61 30.39
N THR A 121 10.49 -0.44 30.90
CA THR A 121 11.01 0.82 31.41
C THR A 121 11.97 1.51 30.45
N ARG A 122 12.38 0.79 29.41
CA ARG A 122 13.28 1.26 28.34
C ARG A 122 12.64 1.00 26.96
N GLY A 123 11.44 1.53 26.81
CA GLY A 123 10.74 1.40 25.53
C GLY A 123 11.04 2.56 24.59
N VAL A 124 10.90 2.31 23.30
CA VAL A 124 10.98 3.31 22.23
C VAL A 124 9.82 3.12 21.28
N LEU A 125 9.23 4.22 20.84
CA LEU A 125 8.24 4.26 19.77
C LEU A 125 8.93 4.69 18.47
N ALA A 126 8.92 3.83 17.47
CA ALA A 126 9.41 4.13 16.13
C ALA A 126 8.24 4.33 15.17
N ILE A 127 8.19 5.47 14.48
CA ILE A 127 7.14 5.82 13.52
C ILE A 127 7.76 5.86 12.13
N GLY A 128 7.34 4.94 11.28
CA GLY A 128 7.80 4.85 9.90
C GLY A 128 7.18 5.94 9.01
N HIS A 129 7.75 6.11 7.82
CA HIS A 129 7.26 7.07 6.84
C HIS A 129 5.85 6.71 6.33
N ASP A 130 5.50 5.43 6.30
CA ASP A 130 4.20 4.92 5.90
C ASP A 130 3.48 4.29 7.10
N ARG A 131 2.53 5.01 7.65
CA ARG A 131 1.77 4.65 8.86
C ARG A 131 0.64 3.65 8.63
N GLY A 132 0.53 3.04 7.46
CA GLY A 132 -0.53 2.06 7.18
C GLY A 132 -1.94 2.64 7.15
N GLY A 133 -2.06 3.96 6.92
CA GLY A 133 -3.35 4.67 6.93
C GLY A 133 -3.86 4.98 8.34
N LEU A 134 -3.04 4.84 9.38
CA LEU A 134 -3.34 5.37 10.70
C LEU A 134 -3.27 6.90 10.67
N SER A 135 -4.23 7.58 11.29
CA SER A 135 -4.25 9.04 11.34
C SER A 135 -3.11 9.57 12.21
N VAL A 136 -2.64 10.77 11.89
CA VAL A 136 -1.59 11.46 12.67
C VAL A 136 -2.03 11.63 14.12
N ASP A 137 -3.27 12.08 14.34
CA ASP A 137 -3.81 12.34 15.67
C ASP A 137 -3.86 11.07 16.52
N ALA A 138 -4.33 9.96 15.96
CA ALA A 138 -4.34 8.68 16.66
C ALA A 138 -2.93 8.20 17.05
N VAL A 139 -1.93 8.47 16.21
CA VAL A 139 -0.54 8.12 16.51
C VAL A 139 0.05 9.05 17.58
N LYS A 140 -0.26 10.35 17.54
CA LYS A 140 0.13 11.32 18.59
C LYS A 140 -0.48 10.95 19.95
N ASP A 141 -1.78 10.71 20.00
CA ASP A 141 -2.47 10.27 21.23
C ASP A 141 -1.87 8.97 21.80
N PHE A 142 -1.51 8.05 20.93
CA PHE A 142 -0.85 6.81 21.33
C PHE A 142 0.54 7.06 21.91
N ALA A 143 1.34 7.91 21.26
CA ALA A 143 2.68 8.28 21.72
C ALA A 143 2.64 8.96 23.09
N GLU A 144 1.70 9.88 23.32
CA GLU A 144 1.49 10.55 24.61
C GLU A 144 1.12 9.57 25.71
N LYS A 145 0.17 8.67 25.43
CA LYS A 145 -0.24 7.63 26.40
C LYS A 145 0.88 6.65 26.74
N LEU A 146 1.75 6.37 25.79
CA LEU A 146 2.88 5.47 25.98
C LEU A 146 4.01 6.13 26.79
N GLY A 147 4.21 7.44 26.58
CA GLY A 147 5.22 8.25 27.30
C GLY A 147 6.67 7.81 27.03
N TRP A 148 6.92 7.11 25.93
CA TRP A 148 8.25 6.65 25.55
C TRP A 148 8.92 7.65 24.61
N PRO A 149 10.27 7.65 24.53
CA PRO A 149 10.98 8.36 23.49
C PRO A 149 10.47 7.96 22.11
N VAL A 150 10.29 8.96 21.24
CA VAL A 150 9.76 8.78 19.87
C VAL A 150 10.87 9.00 18.87
N ILE A 151 11.00 8.10 17.93
CA ILE A 151 11.79 8.25 16.70
C ILE A 151 10.83 8.26 15.52
N ALA A 152 10.85 9.29 14.69
CA ALA A 152 9.99 9.37 13.51
C ALA A 152 10.83 9.64 12.25
N GLU A 153 10.48 8.97 11.16
CA GLU A 153 11.06 9.25 9.84
C GLU A 153 10.51 10.56 9.24
N ASP A 154 9.36 11.02 9.74
CA ASP A 154 8.78 12.34 9.46
C ASP A 154 8.75 13.20 10.74
N PRO A 155 9.88 13.82 11.10
CA PRO A 155 9.98 14.59 12.33
C PRO A 155 9.20 15.91 12.28
N LEU A 156 8.81 16.40 11.11
CA LEU A 156 8.01 17.62 11.00
C LEU A 156 6.57 17.41 11.42
N THR A 157 6.05 16.20 11.22
CA THR A 157 4.69 15.84 11.68
C THR A 157 4.69 15.47 13.16
N PHE A 158 5.79 14.94 13.69
CA PHE A 158 5.92 14.47 15.08
C PHE A 158 6.96 15.30 15.83
N GLU A 159 6.57 16.50 16.24
CA GLU A 159 7.44 17.50 16.89
C GLU A 159 8.18 17.03 18.14
N ASN A 160 7.61 16.06 18.84
CA ASN A 160 8.24 15.46 20.05
C ASN A 160 9.19 14.30 19.72
N ALA A 161 9.40 13.99 18.44
CA ALA A 161 10.33 12.96 18.05
C ALA A 161 11.78 13.43 18.20
N ALA A 162 12.68 12.50 18.53
CA ALA A 162 14.11 12.75 18.61
C ALA A 162 14.64 13.19 17.24
N SER A 163 15.10 14.46 17.17
CA SER A 163 15.66 15.01 15.94
C SER A 163 16.93 14.28 15.55
N HIS A 164 17.13 14.08 14.24
CA HIS A 164 18.35 13.47 13.69
C HIS A 164 18.70 12.07 14.21
N ALA A 165 17.72 11.28 14.63
CA ALA A 165 17.94 9.91 15.13
C ALA A 165 18.73 9.05 14.13
N SER A 166 18.45 9.21 12.83
CA SER A 166 19.19 8.52 11.77
C SER A 166 20.69 8.85 11.73
N VAL A 167 21.11 9.98 12.30
CA VAL A 167 22.50 10.43 12.34
C VAL A 167 23.16 9.94 13.63
N PHE A 168 22.63 10.28 14.82
CA PHE A 168 23.30 9.92 16.07
C PHE A 168 23.31 8.41 16.34
N LEU A 169 22.33 7.66 15.86
CA LEU A 169 22.31 6.19 15.97
C LEU A 169 23.32 5.47 15.04
N THR A 170 24.06 6.20 14.21
CA THR A 170 25.21 5.61 13.51
C THR A 170 26.39 5.35 14.47
N SER A 171 26.45 6.05 15.60
CA SER A 171 27.42 5.79 16.65
C SER A 171 27.01 4.53 17.42
N LYS A 172 27.87 3.50 17.34
CA LYS A 172 27.62 2.25 18.07
C LYS A 172 27.51 2.48 19.58
N THR A 173 28.37 3.32 20.14
CA THR A 173 28.36 3.65 21.58
C THR A 173 27.02 4.24 21.99
N ILE A 174 26.53 5.22 21.25
CA ILE A 174 25.24 5.86 21.54
C ILE A 174 24.09 4.86 21.38
N ALA A 175 24.11 4.07 20.32
CA ALA A 175 23.08 3.06 20.08
C ALA A 175 23.05 2.00 21.20
N ASP A 176 24.21 1.52 21.67
CA ASP A 176 24.33 0.56 22.76
C ASP A 176 23.84 1.15 24.09
N ASP A 177 24.18 2.39 24.41
CA ASP A 177 23.74 3.09 25.63
C ASP A 177 22.23 3.32 25.67
N LEU A 178 21.65 3.62 24.51
CA LEU A 178 20.22 3.88 24.35
C LEU A 178 19.40 2.61 24.07
N ALA A 179 20.03 1.45 23.90
CA ALA A 179 19.38 0.23 23.46
C ALA A 179 18.09 -0.07 24.24
N PRO A 180 16.94 -0.20 23.53
CA PRO A 180 15.67 -0.45 24.17
C PRO A 180 15.48 -1.93 24.49
N ASP A 181 14.67 -2.21 25.50
CA ASP A 181 14.19 -3.58 25.76
C ASP A 181 12.97 -3.91 24.88
N THR A 182 12.17 -2.89 24.58
CA THR A 182 10.96 -3.02 23.77
C THR A 182 10.85 -1.86 22.77
N VAL A 183 10.57 -2.18 21.54
CA VAL A 183 10.21 -1.19 20.51
C VAL A 183 8.79 -1.44 20.01
N VAL A 184 8.01 -0.38 19.94
CA VAL A 184 6.77 -0.36 19.17
C VAL A 184 7.03 0.34 17.86
N VAL A 185 6.74 -0.32 16.75
CA VAL A 185 6.89 0.22 15.39
C VAL A 185 5.51 0.50 14.83
N ILE A 186 5.27 1.71 14.38
CA ILE A 186 4.04 2.09 13.66
C ILE A 186 4.35 2.19 12.17
N GLY A 187 3.67 1.35 11.40
CA GLY A 187 3.86 1.28 9.96
C GLY A 187 5.21 0.69 9.56
N ARG A 188 5.81 1.23 8.51
CA ARG A 188 7.09 0.75 7.96
C ARG A 188 8.22 1.72 8.21
N THR A 189 9.32 1.21 8.74
CA THR A 189 10.60 1.91 8.85
C THR A 189 11.52 1.39 7.74
N THR A 190 11.77 2.19 6.71
CA THR A 190 12.53 1.69 5.54
C THR A 190 13.68 2.59 5.12
N LEU A 191 13.69 3.85 5.52
CA LEU A 191 14.63 4.83 4.97
C LEU A 191 15.99 4.83 5.68
N SER A 192 16.04 4.55 7.00
CA SER A 192 17.26 4.66 7.78
C SER A 192 17.81 3.30 8.23
N ARG A 193 19.00 2.96 7.74
CA ARG A 193 19.73 1.74 8.17
C ARG A 193 20.07 1.77 9.66
N SER A 194 20.44 2.94 10.21
CA SER A 194 20.79 3.09 11.63
C SER A 194 19.58 2.93 12.53
N ILE A 195 18.44 3.48 12.16
CA ILE A 195 17.18 3.29 12.88
C ILE A 195 16.76 1.81 12.84
N ASN A 196 16.80 1.17 11.67
CA ASN A 196 16.46 -0.24 11.55
C ASN A 196 17.40 -1.14 12.37
N ALA A 197 18.70 -0.84 12.36
CA ALA A 197 19.66 -1.55 13.21
C ALA A 197 19.35 -1.37 14.70
N PHE A 198 19.00 -0.16 15.13
CA PHE A 198 18.63 0.14 16.50
C PHE A 198 17.34 -0.58 16.94
N ILE A 199 16.32 -0.62 16.08
CA ILE A 199 15.07 -1.38 16.33
C ILE A 199 15.39 -2.86 16.57
N LYS A 200 16.30 -3.44 15.80
CA LYS A 200 16.72 -4.85 15.92
C LYS A 200 17.47 -5.18 17.21
N MET A 201 17.95 -4.18 17.94
CA MET A 201 18.57 -4.39 19.27
C MET A 201 17.55 -4.73 20.35
N ALA A 202 16.27 -4.36 20.17
CA ALA A 202 15.23 -4.62 21.14
C ALA A 202 14.93 -6.12 21.26
N ARG A 203 14.77 -6.59 22.51
CA ARG A 203 14.37 -7.97 22.80
C ARG A 203 12.95 -8.27 22.36
N LYS A 204 12.08 -7.25 22.40
CA LYS A 204 10.68 -7.33 22.02
C LYS A 204 10.36 -6.25 21.01
N GLN A 205 9.82 -6.67 19.87
CA GLN A 205 9.33 -5.78 18.84
C GLN A 205 7.82 -5.99 18.68
N ILE A 206 7.08 -4.90 18.61
CA ILE A 206 5.63 -4.89 18.40
C ILE A 206 5.38 -4.01 17.19
N VAL A 207 4.85 -4.58 16.12
CA VAL A 207 4.54 -3.83 14.91
C VAL A 207 3.04 -3.57 14.83
N ILE A 208 2.68 -2.32 14.61
CA ILE A 208 1.30 -1.87 14.38
C ILE A 208 1.20 -1.44 12.92
N ASP A 209 0.78 -2.36 12.08
CA ASP A 209 0.46 -2.09 10.67
C ASP A 209 -0.79 -2.92 10.30
N PRO A 210 -1.95 -2.28 10.06
CA PRO A 210 -3.19 -3.00 9.79
C PRO A 210 -3.21 -3.71 8.43
N ARG A 211 -2.24 -3.46 7.56
CA ARG A 211 -2.18 -4.01 6.21
C ARG A 211 -1.41 -5.32 6.11
N MET A 212 -0.58 -5.64 7.07
CA MET A 212 0.38 -6.73 6.97
C MET A 212 0.16 -7.80 8.05
N ALA A 213 0.26 -9.06 7.64
CA ALA A 213 0.23 -10.19 8.57
C ALA A 213 1.59 -10.41 9.24
N THR A 214 2.69 -10.11 8.54
CA THR A 214 4.07 -10.24 9.02
C THR A 214 4.89 -9.08 8.45
N VAL A 215 5.76 -8.52 9.27
CA VAL A 215 6.68 -7.44 8.90
C VAL A 215 8.09 -7.85 9.26
N ASP A 216 9.00 -7.74 8.32
CA ASP A 216 10.45 -7.81 8.59
C ASP A 216 10.89 -6.41 9.06
N THR A 217 11.43 -6.34 10.27
CA THR A 217 11.95 -5.12 10.90
C THR A 217 13.46 -5.17 11.02
#